data_7001848e7088cdc1723bebb6fe6a2af9
#
_entry.id   7001848e7088cdc1723bebb6fe6a2af9
#
_cell.length_a   1.000
_cell.length_b   1.000
_cell.length_c   1.000
_cell.angle_alpha   90.00
_cell.angle_beta   90.00
_cell.angle_gamma   90.00
#
_symmetry.space_group_name_H-M   'P 1'
#
loop_
_entity.id
_entity.type
_entity.pdbx_description
1 polymer ?
#
loop_
_entity_poly.entity_id
_entity_poly.type
_entity_poly.pdbx_seq_one_letter_code
_entity_poly.pdbx_strand_id
1 'polypeptide(L)'
;SFAQQNDLQWLDIELANYDYPFAVSYLPLKIQEQELSMAYMDVKPDDYNGKNIVLFHGKNFNGAYWETTIEALTKEGFRVIVPDQIGFGKSSKPVNFHYTFQQLARNTKALLDALQIKESAILGHSMGGMLATRYALMYPDFTEKLILENPIGLEDWKLKVPYMPVEWWYQNELKKNY
;
A
#
# COMPACT_ATOMS: atom_id res chain seq x y z
N SER A 1 27.43 -35.49 12.71
CA SER A 1 26.20 -34.72 12.85
C SER A 1 26.47 -33.27 12.52
N PHE A 2 26.32 -32.88 11.24
CA PHE A 2 26.44 -31.49 10.82
C PHE A 2 25.09 -30.83 11.10
N ALA A 3 25.06 -29.95 12.09
CA ALA A 3 23.97 -29.02 12.27
C ALA A 3 23.99 -28.08 11.05
N GLN A 4 22.97 -28.15 10.19
CA GLN A 4 22.66 -27.09 9.26
C GLN A 4 22.41 -25.84 10.08
N GLN A 5 23.35 -24.90 10.09
CA GLN A 5 23.06 -23.50 10.44
C GLN A 5 22.07 -23.01 9.38
N ASN A 6 20.80 -22.92 9.77
CA ASN A 6 19.85 -22.09 9.04
C ASN A 6 20.36 -20.66 9.17
N ASP A 7 21.03 -20.15 8.14
CA ASP A 7 21.27 -18.73 7.98
C ASP A 7 19.91 -18.04 7.87
N LEU A 8 19.39 -17.62 9.02
CA LEU A 8 18.27 -16.71 9.07
C LEU A 8 18.73 -15.39 8.43
N GLN A 9 18.48 -15.24 7.15
CA GLN A 9 18.74 -14.01 6.45
C GLN A 9 17.71 -12.97 6.93
N TRP A 10 18.16 -12.06 7.78
CA TRP A 10 17.34 -10.99 8.29
C TRP A 10 16.89 -10.09 7.12
N LEU A 11 15.61 -9.76 7.08
CA LEU A 11 15.10 -8.76 6.15
C LEU A 11 15.61 -7.39 6.58
N ASP A 12 16.10 -6.62 5.62
CA ASP A 12 16.44 -5.23 5.88
C ASP A 12 15.18 -4.35 5.94
N ILE A 13 15.35 -3.11 6.38
CA ILE A 13 14.21 -2.20 6.60
C ILE A 13 13.49 -1.84 5.29
N GLU A 14 14.16 -1.93 4.15
CA GLU A 14 13.60 -1.63 2.83
C GLU A 14 13.19 -2.89 2.06
N LEU A 15 13.28 -4.04 2.70
CA LEU A 15 12.96 -5.35 2.11
C LEU A 15 13.73 -5.64 0.81
N ALA A 16 15.00 -5.19 0.69
CA ALA A 16 15.81 -5.39 -0.51
C ALA A 16 15.93 -6.88 -0.86
N ASN A 17 16.05 -7.74 0.17
CA ASN A 17 16.20 -9.19 0.05
C ASN A 17 14.87 -9.96 0.05
N TYR A 18 13.73 -9.26 -0.04
CA TYR A 18 12.41 -9.90 -0.10
C TYR A 18 11.90 -9.89 -1.53
N ASP A 19 11.62 -11.05 -2.08
CA ASP A 19 11.16 -11.17 -3.46
C ASP A 19 9.68 -10.78 -3.59
N TYR A 20 9.40 -9.92 -4.56
CA TYR A 20 8.04 -9.58 -4.97
C TYR A 20 7.66 -10.42 -6.19
N PRO A 21 6.37 -10.77 -6.34
CA PRO A 21 5.92 -11.64 -7.43
C PRO A 21 6.04 -11.01 -8.82
N PHE A 22 6.10 -9.68 -8.88
CA PHE A 22 6.25 -8.91 -10.12
C PHE A 22 7.33 -7.85 -9.97
N ALA A 23 7.79 -7.32 -11.10
CA ALA A 23 8.82 -6.27 -11.15
C ALA A 23 8.39 -5.03 -10.34
N VAL A 24 9.28 -4.56 -9.47
CA VAL A 24 9.08 -3.37 -8.65
C VAL A 24 9.77 -2.19 -9.30
N SER A 25 9.02 -1.11 -9.46
CA SER A 25 9.49 0.20 -9.90
C SER A 25 9.40 1.20 -8.76
N TYR A 26 10.08 2.35 -8.90
CA TYR A 26 10.15 3.36 -7.86
C TYR A 26 9.79 4.74 -8.42
N LEU A 27 8.88 5.44 -7.74
CA LEU A 27 8.54 6.83 -8.02
C LEU A 27 9.28 7.73 -7.00
N PRO A 28 10.16 8.63 -7.45
CA PRO A 28 10.72 9.65 -6.56
C PRO A 28 9.66 10.67 -6.16
N LEU A 29 9.59 10.99 -4.88
CA LEU A 29 8.64 11.93 -4.31
C LEU A 29 9.38 12.90 -3.38
N LYS A 30 9.05 14.18 -3.45
CA LYS A 30 9.49 15.16 -2.47
C LYS A 30 8.34 15.54 -1.55
N ILE A 31 8.42 15.12 -0.29
CA ILE A 31 7.33 15.27 0.68
C ILE A 31 7.91 15.73 2.01
N GLN A 32 7.32 16.81 2.60
CA GLN A 32 7.79 17.36 3.87
C GLN A 32 9.31 17.64 3.86
N GLU A 33 9.79 18.22 2.76
CA GLU A 33 11.21 18.54 2.49
C GLU A 33 12.18 17.34 2.49
N GLN A 34 11.65 16.12 2.41
CA GLN A 34 12.41 14.89 2.32
C GLN A 34 12.30 14.29 0.92
N GLU A 35 13.42 13.79 0.39
CA GLU A 35 13.45 12.98 -0.84
C GLU A 35 13.10 11.55 -0.48
N LEU A 36 11.98 11.05 -0.99
CA LEU A 36 11.44 9.73 -0.70
C LEU A 36 11.23 8.95 -1.99
N SER A 37 11.15 7.64 -1.86
CA SER A 37 10.91 6.72 -2.97
C SER A 37 9.69 5.85 -2.68
N MET A 38 8.71 5.86 -3.56
CA MET A 38 7.51 5.03 -3.47
C MET A 38 7.67 3.82 -4.39
N ALA A 39 7.77 2.63 -3.81
CA ALA A 39 7.81 1.38 -4.55
C ALA A 39 6.42 1.00 -5.05
N TYR A 40 6.35 0.40 -6.23
CA TYR A 40 5.09 -0.12 -6.78
C TYR A 40 5.34 -1.22 -7.80
N MET A 41 4.37 -2.12 -7.93
CA MET A 41 4.24 -3.02 -9.08
C MET A 41 3.23 -2.44 -10.06
N ASP A 42 3.52 -2.52 -11.36
CA ASP A 42 2.64 -2.11 -12.45
C ASP A 42 2.57 -3.27 -13.45
N VAL A 43 1.48 -4.03 -13.39
CA VAL A 43 1.30 -5.25 -14.17
C VAL A 43 0.24 -5.01 -15.23
N LYS A 44 0.70 -4.87 -16.47
CA LYS A 44 -0.17 -4.66 -17.63
C LYS A 44 -0.15 -5.91 -18.51
N PRO A 45 -1.30 -6.58 -18.73
CA PRO A 45 -1.36 -7.75 -19.61
C PRO A 45 -1.30 -7.35 -21.09
N ASP A 46 -0.95 -8.32 -21.95
CA ASP A 46 -0.90 -8.11 -23.41
C ASP A 46 -2.28 -7.81 -24.00
N ASP A 47 -3.33 -8.43 -23.46
CA ASP A 47 -4.73 -8.27 -23.83
C ASP A 47 -5.45 -7.19 -22.98
N TYR A 48 -4.75 -6.09 -22.68
CA TYR A 48 -5.25 -4.99 -21.87
C TYR A 48 -6.60 -4.47 -22.36
N ASN A 49 -7.62 -4.52 -21.51
CA ASN A 49 -9.01 -4.18 -21.82
C ASN A 49 -9.35 -2.67 -21.67
N GLY A 50 -8.35 -1.83 -21.43
CA GLY A 50 -8.51 -0.38 -21.21
C GLY A 50 -8.82 0.02 -19.77
N LYS A 51 -8.94 -0.94 -18.83
CA LYS A 51 -9.32 -0.70 -17.42
C LYS A 51 -8.14 -0.87 -16.48
N ASN A 52 -8.07 0.01 -15.49
CA ASN A 52 -7.04 0.03 -14.47
C ASN A 52 -7.65 -0.26 -13.10
N ILE A 53 -6.88 -0.92 -12.25
CA ILE A 53 -7.22 -1.11 -10.84
C ILE A 53 -6.00 -0.88 -9.95
N VAL A 54 -6.21 -0.17 -8.85
CA VAL A 54 -5.20 0.07 -7.82
C VAL A 54 -5.54 -0.75 -6.58
N LEU A 55 -4.56 -1.48 -6.03
CA LEU A 55 -4.73 -2.31 -4.84
C LEU A 55 -3.96 -1.71 -3.67
N PHE A 56 -4.67 -1.34 -2.61
CA PHE A 56 -4.07 -0.81 -1.38
C PHE A 56 -3.97 -1.88 -0.30
N HIS A 57 -2.76 -2.11 0.17
CA HIS A 57 -2.48 -3.08 1.22
C HIS A 57 -2.95 -2.62 2.61
N GLY A 58 -3.13 -3.59 3.52
CA GLY A 58 -3.40 -3.36 4.93
C GLY A 58 -2.16 -2.93 5.73
N LYS A 59 -2.38 -2.51 6.99
CA LYS A 59 -1.30 -2.22 7.95
C LYS A 59 -0.42 -3.46 8.15
N ASN A 60 0.89 -3.26 8.25
CA ASN A 60 1.92 -4.31 8.41
C ASN A 60 2.05 -5.28 7.22
N PHE A 61 1.46 -4.94 6.07
CA PHE A 61 1.61 -5.66 4.82
C PHE A 61 2.35 -4.81 3.78
N ASN A 62 2.57 -5.40 2.62
CA ASN A 62 3.17 -4.78 1.44
C ASN A 62 2.46 -5.28 0.18
N GLY A 63 2.86 -4.82 -0.99
CA GLY A 63 2.22 -5.19 -2.25
C GLY A 63 2.31 -6.67 -2.61
N ALA A 64 3.30 -7.40 -2.09
CA ALA A 64 3.56 -8.78 -2.52
C ALA A 64 2.40 -9.74 -2.21
N TYR A 65 1.64 -9.53 -1.13
CA TYR A 65 0.54 -10.44 -0.79
C TYR A 65 -0.64 -10.41 -1.78
N TRP A 66 -0.64 -9.46 -2.70
CA TRP A 66 -1.66 -9.36 -3.75
C TRP A 66 -1.42 -10.28 -4.95
N GLU A 67 -0.38 -11.14 -4.95
CA GLU A 67 0.02 -11.98 -6.08
C GLU A 67 -1.16 -12.64 -6.79
N THR A 68 -1.95 -13.44 -6.07
CA THR A 68 -3.09 -14.17 -6.62
C THR A 68 -4.16 -13.23 -7.20
N THR A 69 -4.39 -12.08 -6.55
CA THR A 69 -5.35 -11.07 -7.02
C THR A 69 -4.85 -10.40 -8.29
N ILE A 70 -3.56 -10.08 -8.37
CA ILE A 70 -2.94 -9.51 -9.57
C ILE A 70 -3.08 -10.48 -10.73
N GLU A 71 -2.74 -11.77 -10.53
CA GLU A 71 -2.88 -12.80 -11.56
C GLU A 71 -4.32 -12.95 -12.05
N ALA A 72 -5.29 -12.96 -11.15
CA ALA A 72 -6.70 -13.07 -11.52
C ALA A 72 -7.18 -11.87 -12.33
N LEU A 73 -6.83 -10.65 -11.90
CA LEU A 73 -7.25 -9.43 -12.58
C LEU A 73 -6.56 -9.24 -13.94
N THR A 74 -5.30 -9.60 -14.06
CA THR A 74 -4.59 -9.52 -15.34
C THR A 74 -5.11 -10.52 -16.35
N LYS A 75 -5.57 -11.70 -15.93
CA LYS A 75 -6.27 -12.67 -16.81
C LYS A 75 -7.57 -12.11 -17.40
N GLU A 76 -8.21 -11.18 -16.68
CA GLU A 76 -9.41 -10.47 -17.15
C GLU A 76 -9.07 -9.17 -17.91
N GLY A 77 -7.81 -8.96 -18.25
CA GLY A 77 -7.33 -7.84 -19.05
C GLY A 77 -7.12 -6.53 -18.27
N PHE A 78 -7.21 -6.50 -16.94
CA PHE A 78 -6.96 -5.29 -16.16
C PHE A 78 -5.46 -4.98 -16.05
N ARG A 79 -5.07 -3.70 -16.17
CA ARG A 79 -3.78 -3.23 -15.68
C ARG A 79 -3.88 -3.02 -14.17
N VAL A 80 -2.99 -3.66 -13.40
CA VAL A 80 -3.02 -3.68 -11.94
C VAL A 80 -1.84 -2.89 -11.38
N ILE A 81 -2.12 -1.87 -10.58
CA ILE A 81 -1.12 -1.02 -9.92
C ILE A 81 -1.16 -1.29 -8.42
N VAL A 82 -0.02 -1.64 -7.84
CA VAL A 82 0.08 -2.02 -6.43
C VAL A 82 1.20 -1.24 -5.76
N PRO A 83 0.89 -0.05 -5.20
CA PRO A 83 1.88 0.72 -4.46
C PRO A 83 2.11 0.17 -3.05
N ASP A 84 3.37 0.13 -2.63
CA ASP A 84 3.70 0.13 -1.21
C ASP A 84 3.55 1.57 -0.69
N GLN A 85 2.74 1.77 0.32
CA GLN A 85 2.60 3.12 0.87
C GLN A 85 3.91 3.56 1.55
N ILE A 86 4.22 4.85 1.52
CA ILE A 86 5.34 5.42 2.29
C ILE A 86 5.23 4.96 3.74
N GLY A 87 6.32 4.39 4.28
CA GLY A 87 6.37 3.75 5.59
C GLY A 87 6.23 2.22 5.56
N PHE A 88 5.93 1.61 4.42
CA PHE A 88 5.69 0.17 4.29
C PHE A 88 6.48 -0.45 3.13
N GLY A 89 6.59 -1.77 3.15
CA GLY A 89 7.13 -2.58 2.07
C GLY A 89 8.52 -2.12 1.60
N LYS A 90 8.70 -1.96 0.30
CA LYS A 90 9.92 -1.46 -0.33
C LYS A 90 9.97 0.06 -0.48
N SER A 91 8.94 0.79 -0.02
CA SER A 91 8.95 2.25 0.00
C SER A 91 9.79 2.83 1.13
N SER A 92 10.24 4.08 0.99
CA SER A 92 10.97 4.81 2.03
C SER A 92 10.21 4.84 3.36
N LYS A 93 10.96 4.76 4.47
CA LYS A 93 10.44 4.78 5.85
C LYS A 93 11.03 5.98 6.61
N PRO A 94 10.57 7.20 6.29
CA PRO A 94 11.10 8.41 6.91
C PRO A 94 10.81 8.46 8.42
N VAL A 95 11.78 8.93 9.21
CA VAL A 95 11.69 8.97 10.67
C VAL A 95 10.77 10.13 11.12
N ASN A 96 11.02 11.34 10.69
CA ASN A 96 10.25 12.52 11.09
C ASN A 96 9.19 12.85 10.03
N PHE A 97 8.15 12.05 9.94
CA PHE A 97 7.14 12.17 8.91
C PHE A 97 5.73 12.19 9.51
N HIS A 98 4.93 13.16 9.12
CA HIS A 98 3.55 13.25 9.53
C HIS A 98 2.65 12.44 8.59
N TYR A 99 2.31 11.22 8.99
CA TYR A 99 1.45 10.33 8.23
C TYR A 99 -0.01 10.76 8.32
N THR A 100 -0.63 10.98 7.17
CA THR A 100 -2.08 11.18 7.04
C THR A 100 -2.61 10.43 5.83
N PHE A 101 -3.86 9.99 5.86
CA PHE A 101 -4.49 9.37 4.68
C PHE A 101 -4.60 10.35 3.50
N GLN A 102 -4.71 11.63 3.77
CA GLN A 102 -4.66 12.67 2.73
C GLN A 102 -3.32 12.69 2.00
N GLN A 103 -2.21 12.59 2.76
CA GLN A 103 -0.88 12.53 2.14
C GLN A 103 -0.68 11.24 1.35
N LEU A 104 -1.09 10.09 1.89
CA LEU A 104 -1.00 8.80 1.18
C LEU A 104 -1.85 8.81 -0.10
N ALA A 105 -3.04 9.40 -0.07
CA ALA A 105 -3.88 9.57 -1.24
C ALA A 105 -3.23 10.48 -2.32
N ARG A 106 -2.57 11.58 -1.91
CA ARG A 106 -1.80 12.44 -2.83
C ARG A 106 -0.62 11.69 -3.45
N ASN A 107 0.08 10.87 -2.69
CA ASN A 107 1.19 10.07 -3.19
C ASN A 107 0.71 9.09 -4.27
N THR A 108 -0.42 8.41 -4.02
CA THR A 108 -1.04 7.54 -5.02
C THR A 108 -1.48 8.33 -6.25
N LYS A 109 -2.08 9.51 -6.09
CA LYS A 109 -2.46 10.35 -7.23
C LYS A 109 -1.25 10.74 -8.06
N ALA A 110 -0.14 11.13 -7.42
CA ALA A 110 1.11 11.43 -8.11
C ALA A 110 1.66 10.21 -8.89
N LEU A 111 1.54 9.00 -8.33
CA LEU A 111 1.90 7.77 -9.02
C LEU A 111 1.04 7.56 -10.28
N LEU A 112 -0.29 7.67 -10.16
CA LEU A 112 -1.19 7.48 -11.28
C LEU A 112 -1.00 8.54 -12.37
N ASP A 113 -0.69 9.78 -11.99
CA ASP A 113 -0.34 10.85 -12.93
C ASP A 113 0.96 10.53 -13.69
N ALA A 114 2.00 10.06 -12.98
CA ALA A 114 3.26 9.65 -13.61
C ALA A 114 3.08 8.46 -14.56
N LEU A 115 2.14 7.55 -14.26
CA LEU A 115 1.76 6.43 -15.13
C LEU A 115 0.74 6.81 -16.22
N GLN A 116 0.32 8.06 -16.29
CA GLN A 116 -0.69 8.59 -17.20
C GLN A 116 -2.05 7.89 -17.10
N ILE A 117 -2.41 7.45 -15.91
CA ILE A 117 -3.69 6.79 -15.61
C ILE A 117 -4.67 7.87 -15.15
N LYS A 118 -5.71 8.10 -15.95
CA LYS A 118 -6.73 9.12 -15.70
C LYS A 118 -7.87 8.62 -14.82
N GLU A 119 -8.18 7.32 -14.89
CA GLU A 119 -9.28 6.71 -14.18
C GLU A 119 -8.94 5.27 -13.80
N SER A 120 -9.35 4.85 -12.61
CA SER A 120 -9.13 3.49 -12.13
C SER A 120 -10.17 3.06 -11.10
N ALA A 121 -10.43 1.76 -11.03
CA ALA A 121 -11.03 1.17 -9.84
C ALA A 121 -10.01 1.23 -8.70
N ILE A 122 -10.49 1.44 -7.47
CA ILE A 122 -9.66 1.48 -6.26
C ILE A 122 -10.15 0.40 -5.30
N LEU A 123 -9.29 -0.57 -5.00
CA LEU A 123 -9.55 -1.61 -4.02
C LEU A 123 -8.65 -1.42 -2.79
N GLY A 124 -9.23 -1.49 -1.60
CA GLY A 124 -8.49 -1.38 -0.36
C GLY A 124 -8.86 -2.43 0.67
N HIS A 125 -7.84 -3.14 1.17
CA HIS A 125 -7.97 -4.11 2.25
C HIS A 125 -7.61 -3.49 3.59
N SER A 126 -8.46 -3.67 4.62
CA SER A 126 -8.21 -3.24 6.00
C SER A 126 -7.90 -1.73 6.10
N MET A 127 -6.70 -1.32 6.53
CA MET A 127 -6.22 0.07 6.51
C MET A 127 -6.23 0.66 5.08
N GLY A 128 -5.94 -0.16 4.06
CA GLY A 128 -6.06 0.22 2.66
C GLY A 128 -7.48 0.62 2.27
N GLY A 129 -8.50 0.09 2.95
CA GLY A 129 -9.91 0.52 2.78
C GLY A 129 -10.15 1.95 3.25
N MET A 130 -9.53 2.38 4.36
CA MET A 130 -9.54 3.79 4.79
C MET A 130 -8.87 4.69 3.74
N LEU A 131 -7.73 4.25 3.19
CA LEU A 131 -7.02 4.99 2.15
C LEU A 131 -7.85 5.05 0.86
N ALA A 132 -8.44 3.93 0.43
CA ALA A 132 -9.29 3.85 -0.76
C ALA A 132 -10.49 4.81 -0.65
N THR A 133 -11.15 4.84 0.50
CA THR A 133 -12.23 5.77 0.78
C THR A 133 -11.75 7.22 0.74
N ARG A 134 -10.60 7.51 1.35
CA ARG A 134 -10.01 8.86 1.34
C ARG A 134 -9.63 9.28 -0.09
N TYR A 135 -9.05 8.37 -0.87
CA TYR A 135 -8.71 8.64 -2.27
C TYR A 135 -9.95 8.97 -3.10
N ALA A 136 -10.99 8.14 -3.02
CA ALA A 136 -12.23 8.35 -3.75
C ALA A 136 -12.93 9.68 -3.39
N LEU A 137 -12.91 10.07 -2.12
CA LEU A 137 -13.44 11.37 -1.67
C LEU A 137 -12.63 12.57 -2.15
N MET A 138 -11.30 12.44 -2.27
CA MET A 138 -10.43 13.52 -2.75
C MET A 138 -10.39 13.61 -4.27
N TYR A 139 -10.58 12.50 -4.96
CA TYR A 139 -10.43 12.38 -6.42
C TYR A 139 -11.59 11.62 -7.05
N PRO A 140 -12.85 12.10 -6.91
CA PRO A 140 -14.03 11.39 -7.40
C PRO A 140 -13.99 11.17 -8.92
N ASP A 141 -13.50 12.16 -9.69
CA ASP A 141 -13.43 12.08 -11.16
C ASP A 141 -12.35 11.11 -11.67
N PHE A 142 -11.47 10.64 -10.78
CA PHE A 142 -10.39 9.67 -11.08
C PHE A 142 -10.72 8.27 -10.54
N THR A 143 -11.87 8.11 -9.87
CA THR A 143 -12.30 6.86 -9.23
C THR A 143 -13.49 6.26 -9.94
N GLU A 144 -13.25 5.25 -10.79
CA GLU A 144 -14.32 4.53 -11.48
C GLU A 144 -15.20 3.72 -10.51
N LYS A 145 -14.55 2.99 -9.60
CA LYS A 145 -15.20 2.15 -8.58
C LYS A 145 -14.39 2.15 -7.29
N LEU A 146 -15.10 2.09 -6.18
CA LEU A 146 -14.52 1.87 -4.86
C LEU A 146 -14.88 0.46 -4.38
N ILE A 147 -13.87 -0.36 -4.09
CA ILE A 147 -14.02 -1.73 -3.60
C ILE A 147 -13.36 -1.82 -2.22
N LEU A 148 -14.12 -2.27 -1.24
CA LEU A 148 -13.67 -2.35 0.15
C LEU A 148 -13.67 -3.81 0.61
N GLU A 149 -12.48 -4.32 0.92
CA GLU A 149 -12.26 -5.66 1.44
C GLU A 149 -11.93 -5.58 2.92
N ASN A 150 -12.84 -6.06 3.77
CA ASN A 150 -12.70 -6.02 5.24
C ASN A 150 -12.14 -4.68 5.74
N PRO A 151 -12.70 -3.52 5.34
CA PRO A 151 -12.13 -2.22 5.67
C PRO A 151 -12.24 -1.94 7.17
N ILE A 152 -11.28 -1.19 7.70
CA ILE A 152 -11.40 -0.56 9.03
C ILE A 152 -11.75 0.92 8.87
N GLY A 153 -12.18 1.56 9.97
CA GLY A 153 -12.41 3.02 10.01
C GLY A 153 -13.72 3.49 9.40
N LEU A 154 -14.65 2.59 9.08
CA LEU A 154 -16.03 2.93 8.69
C LEU A 154 -16.98 3.03 9.88
N GLU A 155 -16.50 2.71 11.07
CA GLU A 155 -17.22 2.82 12.33
C GLU A 155 -16.74 4.04 13.12
N ASP A 156 -17.63 4.64 13.93
CA ASP A 156 -17.18 5.59 14.94
C ASP A 156 -16.49 4.86 16.10
N TRP A 157 -15.20 4.67 15.91
CA TRP A 157 -14.33 3.96 16.86
C TRP A 157 -14.41 4.56 18.29
N LYS A 158 -14.62 5.88 18.39
CA LYS A 158 -14.71 6.58 19.67
C LYS A 158 -15.90 6.14 20.53
N LEU A 159 -16.95 5.61 19.92
CA LEU A 159 -18.11 5.08 20.63
C LEU A 159 -17.87 3.71 21.25
N LYS A 160 -16.89 2.96 20.75
CA LYS A 160 -16.63 1.57 21.13
C LYS A 160 -15.34 1.37 21.93
N VAL A 161 -14.37 2.22 21.74
CA VAL A 161 -13.03 2.10 22.33
C VAL A 161 -12.71 3.34 23.15
N PRO A 162 -12.35 3.18 24.44
CA PRO A 162 -11.92 4.30 25.27
C PRO A 162 -10.72 5.03 24.63
N TYR A 163 -10.63 6.35 24.83
CA TYR A 163 -9.47 7.09 24.42
C TYR A 163 -8.21 6.56 25.11
N MET A 164 -7.21 6.23 24.31
CA MET A 164 -5.90 5.83 24.80
C MET A 164 -4.84 6.76 24.21
N PRO A 165 -3.84 7.20 24.99
CA PRO A 165 -2.74 8.03 24.49
C PRO A 165 -1.96 7.31 23.37
N VAL A 166 -1.34 8.09 22.48
CA VAL A 166 -0.51 7.55 21.37
C VAL A 166 0.60 6.62 21.90
N GLU A 167 1.22 6.99 23.03
CA GLU A 167 2.24 6.16 23.69
C GLU A 167 1.71 4.77 24.08
N TRP A 168 0.48 4.68 24.57
CA TRP A 168 -0.14 3.39 24.89
C TRP A 168 -0.28 2.51 23.63
N TRP A 169 -0.74 3.11 22.52
CA TRP A 169 -0.85 2.40 21.24
C TRP A 169 0.50 1.94 20.74
N TYR A 170 1.53 2.79 20.80
CA TYR A 170 2.89 2.46 20.39
C TYR A 170 3.44 1.27 21.18
N GLN A 171 3.36 1.31 22.52
CA GLN A 171 3.82 0.23 23.39
C GLN A 171 3.04 -1.07 23.17
N ASN A 172 1.76 -0.98 22.84
CA ASN A 172 0.93 -2.14 22.57
C ASN A 172 1.27 -2.80 21.22
N GLU A 173 1.61 -2.01 20.21
CA GLU A 173 2.08 -2.53 18.91
C GLU A 173 3.47 -3.19 19.03
N LEU A 174 4.38 -2.61 19.78
CA LEU A 174 5.67 -3.25 20.06
C LEU A 174 5.50 -4.63 20.68
N LYS A 175 4.59 -4.81 21.65
CA LYS A 175 4.32 -6.09 22.29
C LYS A 175 3.72 -7.16 21.37
N LYS A 176 3.04 -6.77 20.31
CA LYS A 176 2.43 -7.70 19.34
C LYS A 176 3.41 -8.23 18.31
N ASN A 177 4.51 -7.51 18.09
CA ASN A 177 5.45 -7.79 17.01
C ASN A 177 6.79 -8.38 17.52
N TYR A 178 6.88 -8.72 18.83
CA TYR A 178 8.04 -9.36 19.45
C TYR A 178 7.65 -10.57 20.29
#